data_75ad6393cec99030b9a26a723215acce
#
_entry.id   75ad6393cec99030b9a26a723215acce
#
_cell.length_a   1.000
_cell.length_b   1.000
_cell.length_c   1.000
_cell.angle_alpha   90.00
_cell.angle_beta   90.00
_cell.angle_gamma   90.00
#
_symmetry.space_group_name_H-M   'P 1'
#
loop_
_entity.id
_entity.type
_entity.pdbx_description
1 polymer ?
#
loop_
_entity_poly.entity_id
_entity_poly.type
_entity_poly.pdbx_seq_one_letter_code
_entity_poly.pdbx_strand_id
1 'polypeptide(L)'
;MKGTYTYEYPRPAVTADIAIFTPDMSEVLLIRRGNEPYKDCWALPGGFMDMDETLEQCAIRELKEETNIAADCLWEVGAFSKVDRDPRGRTITVAYYGFADRATSIKALDDAADIAWHKLSELPPLAFDHHEVLEKELEKVKCNKNLTVNSK
;
A
#
# COMPACT_ATOMS: atom_id res chain seq x y z
N MET A 1 6.45 13.44 -9.75
CA MET A 1 6.67 14.41 -10.87
C MET A 1 5.33 15.00 -11.28
N LYS A 2 5.19 16.30 -11.24
CA LYS A 2 3.98 16.99 -11.71
C LYS A 2 4.21 17.48 -13.14
N GLY A 3 3.27 17.20 -14.03
CA GLY A 3 3.33 17.64 -15.41
C GLY A 3 2.03 17.33 -16.13
N THR A 4 1.87 17.90 -17.33
CA THR A 4 0.77 17.59 -18.23
C THR A 4 1.30 16.72 -19.36
N TYR A 5 0.65 15.58 -19.54
CA TYR A 5 0.99 14.62 -20.58
C TYR A 5 -0.19 14.47 -21.53
N THR A 6 0.09 14.49 -22.82
CA THR A 6 -0.94 14.27 -23.87
C THR A 6 -0.64 12.97 -24.58
N TYR A 7 -1.66 12.12 -24.69
CA TYR A 7 -1.55 10.82 -25.32
C TYR A 7 -2.59 10.65 -26.42
N GLU A 8 -2.26 9.88 -27.43
CA GLU A 8 -3.19 9.52 -28.51
C GLU A 8 -4.34 8.63 -27.99
N TYR A 9 -4.04 7.75 -27.04
CA TYR A 9 -5.03 6.87 -26.42
C TYR A 9 -5.11 7.12 -24.92
N PRO A 10 -6.32 6.97 -24.32
CA PRO A 10 -6.49 7.09 -22.88
C PRO A 10 -5.59 6.12 -22.11
N ARG A 11 -5.02 6.56 -21.01
CA ARG A 11 -4.17 5.75 -20.14
C ARG A 11 -4.66 5.80 -18.71
N PRO A 12 -4.74 4.65 -18.02
CA PRO A 12 -5.01 4.65 -16.59
C PRO A 12 -3.79 5.20 -15.83
N ALA A 13 -4.05 5.80 -14.67
CA ALA A 13 -2.99 6.05 -13.69
C ALA A 13 -2.65 4.73 -12.98
N VAL A 14 -1.40 4.61 -12.53
CA VAL A 14 -0.93 3.44 -11.80
C VAL A 14 -0.44 3.87 -10.43
N THR A 15 -0.84 3.12 -9.39
CA THR A 15 -0.41 3.31 -8.01
C THR A 15 0.21 2.03 -7.46
N ALA A 16 0.93 2.15 -6.37
CA ALA A 16 1.32 1.03 -5.51
C ALA A 16 0.72 1.23 -4.11
N ASP A 17 0.19 0.18 -3.52
CA ASP A 17 -0.31 0.16 -2.15
C ASP A 17 0.40 -0.95 -1.36
N ILE A 18 0.81 -0.67 -0.12
CA ILE A 18 1.72 -1.53 0.63
C ILE A 18 1.12 -1.91 1.98
N ALA A 19 1.01 -3.21 2.27
CA ALA A 19 0.73 -3.70 3.62
C ALA A 19 2.04 -4.04 4.34
N ILE A 20 2.33 -3.35 5.43
CA ILE A 20 3.41 -3.70 6.33
C ILE A 20 2.82 -4.38 7.56
N PHE A 21 3.20 -5.64 7.75
CA PHE A 21 2.75 -6.45 8.87
C PHE A 21 3.81 -6.54 9.97
N THR A 22 3.37 -6.74 11.20
CA THR A 22 4.28 -7.20 12.26
C THR A 22 4.73 -8.64 11.97
N PRO A 23 5.94 -9.05 12.38
CA PRO A 23 6.44 -10.41 12.12
C PRO A 23 5.52 -11.53 12.65
N ASP A 24 4.80 -11.27 13.74
CA ASP A 24 3.81 -12.20 14.33
C ASP A 24 2.44 -12.19 13.60
N MET A 25 2.27 -11.35 12.59
CA MET A 25 1.03 -11.18 11.82
C MET A 25 -0.18 -10.76 12.67
N SER A 26 0.03 -10.04 13.76
CA SER A 26 -1.06 -9.53 14.60
C SER A 26 -1.56 -8.15 14.19
N GLU A 27 -0.70 -7.34 13.57
CA GLU A 27 -1.01 -5.97 13.20
C GLU A 27 -0.54 -5.60 11.80
N VAL A 28 -1.17 -4.59 11.24
CA VAL A 28 -0.81 -3.93 9.98
C VAL A 28 -0.65 -2.43 10.21
N LEU A 29 0.31 -1.84 9.52
CA LEU A 29 0.55 -0.40 9.54
C LEU A 29 -0.41 0.31 8.60
N LEU A 30 -1.15 1.28 9.11
CA LEU A 30 -2.04 2.13 8.33
C LEU A 30 -1.67 3.60 8.50
N ILE A 31 -1.92 4.38 7.46
CA ILE A 31 -1.86 5.84 7.52
C ILE A 31 -3.28 6.41 7.55
N ARG A 32 -3.45 7.58 8.19
CA ARG A 32 -4.68 8.35 8.09
C ARG A 32 -4.50 9.42 7.02
N ARG A 33 -5.39 9.45 6.04
CA ARG A 33 -5.28 10.36 4.90
C ARG A 33 -5.48 11.81 5.34
N GLY A 34 -4.58 12.69 4.90
CA GLY A 34 -4.68 14.13 5.17
C GLY A 34 -5.50 14.90 4.14
N ASN A 35 -5.74 14.32 2.96
CA ASN A 35 -6.37 14.98 1.81
C ASN A 35 -7.54 14.19 1.23
N GLU A 36 -8.44 14.89 0.53
CA GLU A 36 -9.48 14.25 -0.27
C GLU A 36 -8.89 13.46 -1.48
N PRO A 37 -9.53 12.42 -1.98
CA PRO A 37 -10.72 11.77 -1.44
C PRO A 37 -10.43 10.97 -0.18
N TYR A 38 -11.44 10.62 0.58
CA TYR A 38 -11.36 9.86 1.84
C TYR A 38 -10.49 10.52 2.92
N LYS A 39 -10.51 11.85 3.00
CA LYS A 39 -9.83 12.57 4.08
C LYS A 39 -10.25 12.02 5.45
N ASP A 40 -9.28 11.91 6.36
CA ASP A 40 -9.40 11.36 7.71
C ASP A 40 -9.72 9.85 7.79
N CYS A 41 -9.86 9.16 6.66
CA CYS A 41 -9.97 7.70 6.63
C CYS A 41 -8.58 7.03 6.73
N TRP A 42 -8.56 5.85 7.32
CA TRP A 42 -7.38 4.99 7.34
C TRP A 42 -7.19 4.29 5.98
N ALA A 43 -5.95 4.07 5.60
CA ALA A 43 -5.59 3.49 4.32
C ALA A 43 -4.24 2.76 4.41
N LEU A 44 -3.99 1.88 3.45
CA LEU A 44 -2.63 1.37 3.20
C LEU A 44 -1.75 2.53 2.73
N PRO A 45 -0.48 2.61 3.17
CA PRO A 45 0.48 3.53 2.54
C PRO A 45 0.61 3.23 1.06
N GLY A 46 0.81 4.27 0.26
CA GLY A 46 0.95 4.13 -1.19
C GLY A 46 0.64 5.40 -1.95
N GLY A 47 0.90 5.37 -3.25
CA GLY A 47 0.69 6.52 -4.11
C GLY A 47 0.97 6.26 -5.57
N PHE A 48 0.98 7.33 -6.36
CA PHE A 48 1.13 7.26 -7.80
C PHE A 48 2.57 6.99 -8.22
N MET A 49 2.72 6.10 -9.19
CA MET A 49 4.00 5.82 -9.82
C MET A 49 4.46 7.02 -10.66
N ASP A 50 5.71 7.43 -10.48
CA ASP A 50 6.37 8.41 -11.32
C ASP A 50 6.77 7.81 -12.68
N MET A 51 6.98 8.68 -13.69
CA MET A 51 7.25 8.24 -15.06
C MET A 51 8.63 7.58 -15.25
N ASP A 52 9.54 7.75 -14.30
CA ASP A 52 10.93 7.29 -14.35
C ASP A 52 11.28 6.24 -13.28
N GLU A 53 10.26 5.61 -12.69
CA GLU A 53 10.44 4.55 -11.69
C GLU A 53 9.68 3.27 -12.06
N THR A 54 10.16 2.15 -11.53
CA THR A 54 9.44 0.88 -11.57
C THR A 54 8.36 0.85 -10.46
N LEU A 55 7.42 -0.08 -10.54
CA LEU A 55 6.41 -0.27 -9.49
C LEU A 55 7.02 -0.60 -8.12
N GLU A 56 8.06 -1.43 -8.08
CA GLU A 56 8.77 -1.73 -6.84
C GLU A 56 9.46 -0.49 -6.25
N GLN A 57 10.10 0.31 -7.10
CA GLN A 57 10.69 1.59 -6.68
C GLN A 57 9.63 2.55 -6.17
N CYS A 58 8.48 2.64 -6.84
CA CYS A 58 7.32 3.41 -6.38
C CYS A 58 6.88 2.96 -4.98
N ALA A 59 6.67 1.66 -4.78
CA ALA A 59 6.23 1.11 -3.50
C ALA A 59 7.23 1.44 -2.36
N ILE A 60 8.51 1.26 -2.60
CA ILE A 60 9.57 1.57 -1.63
C ILE A 60 9.63 3.07 -1.32
N ARG A 61 9.53 3.92 -2.34
CA ARG A 61 9.53 5.38 -2.19
C ARG A 61 8.32 5.86 -1.40
N GLU A 62 7.10 5.46 -1.79
CA GLU A 62 5.86 5.87 -1.11
C GLU A 62 5.83 5.41 0.34
N LEU A 63 6.26 4.18 0.61
CA LEU A 63 6.37 3.67 1.97
C LEU A 63 7.30 4.56 2.81
N LYS A 64 8.47 4.93 2.28
CA LYS A 64 9.42 5.80 2.97
C LYS A 64 8.87 7.21 3.17
N GLU A 65 8.23 7.78 2.16
CA GLU A 65 7.70 9.14 2.20
C GLU A 65 6.56 9.29 3.20
N GLU A 66 5.66 8.30 3.31
CA GLU A 66 4.49 8.39 4.18
C GLU A 66 4.73 7.85 5.60
N THR A 67 5.65 6.91 5.79
CA THR A 67 5.81 6.19 7.07
C THR A 67 7.18 6.29 7.71
N ASN A 68 8.18 6.77 6.99
CA ASN A 68 9.60 6.73 7.34
C ASN A 68 10.23 5.33 7.37
N ILE A 69 9.51 4.29 6.99
CA ILE A 69 10.09 2.94 6.88
C ILE A 69 10.92 2.83 5.61
N ALA A 70 12.20 2.43 5.76
CA ALA A 70 13.05 2.05 4.66
C ALA A 70 12.95 0.53 4.46
N ALA A 71 12.57 0.10 3.26
CA ALA A 71 12.53 -1.31 2.87
C ALA A 71 13.55 -1.57 1.75
N ASP A 72 14.26 -2.68 1.83
CA ASP A 72 15.18 -3.11 0.76
C ASP A 72 14.42 -3.90 -0.32
N CYS A 73 13.39 -4.64 0.06
CA CYS A 73 12.52 -5.37 -0.84
C CYS A 73 11.11 -5.48 -0.29
N LEU A 74 10.15 -5.60 -1.21
CA LEU A 74 8.76 -5.87 -0.93
C LEU A 74 8.29 -7.02 -1.84
N TRP A 75 7.28 -7.75 -1.41
CA TRP A 75 6.70 -8.86 -2.19
C TRP A 75 5.46 -8.40 -2.92
N GLU A 76 5.42 -8.61 -4.23
CA GLU A 76 4.27 -8.29 -5.06
C GLU A 76 3.13 -9.29 -4.83
N VAL A 77 1.92 -8.77 -4.71
CA VAL A 77 0.68 -9.56 -4.56
C VAL A 77 -0.07 -9.65 -5.88
N GLY A 78 -0.24 -8.54 -6.58
CA GLY A 78 -0.94 -8.47 -7.84
C GLY A 78 -1.65 -7.12 -8.05
N ALA A 79 -2.33 -7.01 -9.18
CA ALA A 79 -3.01 -5.80 -9.60
C ALA A 79 -4.49 -5.81 -9.21
N PHE A 80 -5.01 -4.65 -8.85
CA PHE A 80 -6.43 -4.39 -8.57
C PHE A 80 -6.92 -3.32 -9.53
N SER A 81 -7.88 -3.66 -10.37
CA SER A 81 -8.25 -2.86 -11.52
C SER A 81 -9.77 -2.66 -11.68
N LYS A 82 -10.54 -2.80 -10.63
CA LYS A 82 -11.97 -2.50 -10.65
C LYS A 82 -12.21 -1.09 -11.18
N VAL A 83 -13.16 -0.92 -12.09
CA VAL A 83 -13.29 0.31 -12.91
C VAL A 83 -13.48 1.57 -12.05
N ASP A 84 -14.26 1.47 -11.00
CA ASP A 84 -14.66 2.59 -10.13
C ASP A 84 -13.99 2.56 -8.75
N ARG A 85 -12.84 1.86 -8.62
CA ARG A 85 -12.14 1.74 -7.35
C ARG A 85 -11.62 3.06 -6.78
N ASP A 86 -11.33 4.03 -7.64
CA ASP A 86 -10.84 5.36 -7.27
C ASP A 86 -11.74 6.43 -7.89
N PRO A 87 -12.34 7.32 -7.07
CA PRO A 87 -13.25 8.35 -7.59
C PRO A 87 -12.55 9.43 -8.42
N ARG A 88 -11.22 9.55 -8.36
CA ARG A 88 -10.45 10.54 -9.12
C ARG A 88 -10.35 10.21 -10.62
N GLY A 89 -10.47 8.93 -10.98
CA GLY A 89 -10.35 8.49 -12.36
C GLY A 89 -9.97 7.01 -12.48
N ARG A 90 -9.64 6.59 -13.68
CA ARG A 90 -9.23 5.21 -13.96
C ARG A 90 -7.85 4.94 -13.36
N THR A 91 -7.81 4.20 -12.28
CA THR A 91 -6.59 3.91 -11.53
C THR A 91 -6.46 2.40 -11.28
N ILE A 92 -5.29 1.87 -11.58
CA ILE A 92 -4.91 0.49 -11.29
C ILE A 92 -3.86 0.55 -10.19
N THR A 93 -4.05 -0.19 -9.12
CA THR A 93 -3.01 -0.36 -8.10
C THR A 93 -2.36 -1.72 -8.21
N VAL A 94 -1.06 -1.77 -7.91
CA VAL A 94 -0.33 -3.02 -7.68
C VAL A 94 0.00 -3.08 -6.19
N ALA A 95 -0.43 -4.15 -5.55
CA ALA A 95 -0.28 -4.35 -4.12
C ALA A 95 1.03 -5.06 -3.78
N TYR A 96 1.65 -4.64 -2.70
CA TYR A 96 2.88 -5.19 -2.14
C TYR A 96 2.71 -5.45 -0.65
N TYR A 97 3.47 -6.37 -0.09
CA TYR A 97 3.57 -6.52 1.35
C TYR A 97 5.02 -6.62 1.81
N GLY A 98 5.22 -6.33 3.07
CA GLY A 98 6.49 -6.51 3.77
C GLY A 98 6.27 -6.61 5.26
N PHE A 99 7.36 -6.65 6.00
CA PHE A 99 7.35 -6.76 7.46
C PHE A 99 8.21 -5.68 8.10
N ALA A 100 7.75 -5.17 9.23
CA ALA A 100 8.55 -4.33 10.10
C ALA A 100 8.25 -4.66 11.56
N ASP A 101 9.27 -4.60 12.40
CA ASP A 101 9.11 -4.73 13.84
C ASP A 101 8.35 -3.53 14.39
N ARG A 102 7.51 -3.75 15.39
CA ARG A 102 6.76 -2.68 16.09
C ARG A 102 7.69 -1.63 16.70
N ALA A 103 8.92 -1.99 17.04
CA ALA A 103 9.96 -1.08 17.52
C ALA A 103 10.57 -0.20 16.41
N THR A 104 10.29 -0.49 15.12
CA THR A 104 10.74 0.35 14.01
C THR A 104 10.18 1.75 14.14
N SER A 105 11.06 2.76 13.97
CA SER A 105 10.66 4.15 14.03
C SER A 105 9.73 4.50 12.87
N ILE A 106 8.49 4.79 13.17
CA ILE A 106 7.48 5.23 12.22
C ILE A 106 7.11 6.68 12.47
N LYS A 107 6.79 7.41 11.43
CA LYS A 107 6.36 8.80 11.52
C LYS A 107 5.46 9.13 10.34
N ALA A 108 4.28 9.68 10.63
CA ALA A 108 3.43 10.24 9.59
C ALA A 108 4.16 11.40 8.90
N LEU A 109 4.35 11.27 7.61
CA LEU A 109 5.06 12.23 6.77
C LEU A 109 4.24 12.50 5.51
N ASP A 110 4.62 13.51 4.76
CA ASP A 110 4.00 13.91 3.50
C ASP A 110 2.47 14.05 3.62
N ASP A 111 1.69 13.32 2.84
CA ASP A 111 0.22 13.41 2.81
C ASP A 111 -0.48 12.61 3.93
N ALA A 112 0.28 11.92 4.77
CA ALA A 112 -0.26 11.21 5.93
C ALA A 112 -0.47 12.17 7.11
N ALA A 113 -1.72 12.29 7.58
CA ALA A 113 -2.06 13.09 8.76
C ALA A 113 -1.73 12.36 10.07
N ASP A 114 -1.69 11.03 10.05
CA ASP A 114 -1.38 10.18 11.20
C ASP A 114 -0.91 8.80 10.72
N ILE A 115 -0.30 8.02 11.60
CA ILE A 115 0.18 6.68 11.33
C ILE A 115 0.03 5.82 12.60
N ALA A 116 -0.45 4.60 12.45
CA ALA A 116 -0.58 3.68 13.57
C ALA A 116 -0.59 2.21 13.15
N TRP A 117 -0.13 1.35 14.05
CA TRP A 117 -0.36 -0.08 13.98
C TRP A 117 -1.79 -0.40 14.39
N HIS A 118 -2.48 -1.20 13.58
CA HIS A 118 -3.84 -1.65 13.83
C HIS A 118 -3.89 -3.17 13.90
N LYS A 119 -4.58 -3.69 14.90
CA LYS A 119 -4.83 -5.13 15.01
C LYS A 119 -5.63 -5.62 13.82
N LEU A 120 -5.19 -6.70 13.20
CA LEU A 120 -5.90 -7.32 12.08
C LEU A 120 -7.30 -7.83 12.47
N SER A 121 -7.51 -8.12 13.75
CA SER A 121 -8.82 -8.53 14.30
C SER A 121 -9.79 -7.35 14.52
N GLU A 122 -9.30 -6.11 14.50
CA GLU A 122 -10.08 -4.90 14.83
C GLU A 122 -9.76 -3.77 13.86
N LEU A 123 -9.84 -4.04 12.55
CA LEU A 123 -9.54 -3.05 11.52
C LEU A 123 -10.60 -1.93 11.48
N PRO A 124 -10.18 -0.66 11.34
CA PRO A 124 -11.11 0.42 11.06
C PRO A 124 -11.63 0.31 9.62
N PRO A 125 -12.69 1.07 9.27
CA PRO A 125 -13.05 1.25 7.86
C PRO A 125 -11.89 1.83 7.07
N LEU A 126 -11.58 1.24 5.92
CA LEU A 126 -10.48 1.67 5.06
C LEU A 126 -10.97 2.46 3.85
N ALA A 127 -10.15 3.39 3.38
CA ALA A 127 -10.39 4.15 2.16
C ALA A 127 -10.35 3.24 0.92
N PHE A 128 -10.99 3.69 -0.16
CA PHE A 128 -11.03 2.99 -1.44
C PHE A 128 -11.50 1.53 -1.30
N ASP A 129 -10.85 0.64 -2.03
CA ASP A 129 -11.01 -0.83 -1.95
C ASP A 129 -9.92 -1.49 -1.09
N HIS A 130 -9.29 -0.75 -0.18
CA HIS A 130 -8.15 -1.24 0.60
C HIS A 130 -8.49 -2.43 1.49
N HIS A 131 -9.75 -2.64 1.89
CA HIS A 131 -10.17 -3.88 2.55
C HIS A 131 -9.97 -5.10 1.66
N GLU A 132 -10.37 -5.03 0.38
CA GLU A 132 -10.20 -6.11 -0.59
C GLU A 132 -8.71 -6.36 -0.88
N VAL A 133 -7.93 -5.27 -1.02
CA VAL A 133 -6.49 -5.33 -1.24
C VAL A 133 -5.79 -6.02 -0.08
N LEU A 134 -6.06 -5.58 1.16
CA LEU A 134 -5.47 -6.15 2.37
C LEU A 134 -5.83 -7.64 2.55
N GLU A 135 -7.06 -8.02 2.24
CA GLU A 135 -7.50 -9.41 2.30
C GLU A 135 -6.67 -10.31 1.37
N LYS A 136 -6.39 -9.86 0.15
CA LYS A 136 -5.54 -10.58 -0.80
C LYS A 136 -4.07 -10.62 -0.37
N GLU A 137 -3.56 -9.56 0.20
CA GLU A 137 -2.21 -9.53 0.78
C GLU A 137 -2.07 -10.55 1.90
N LEU A 138 -3.05 -10.65 2.81
CA LEU A 138 -3.08 -11.64 3.87
C LEU A 138 -3.12 -13.07 3.34
N GLU A 139 -3.92 -13.35 2.32
CA GLU A 139 -3.95 -14.65 1.65
C GLU A 139 -2.56 -15.01 1.08
N LYS A 140 -1.91 -14.05 0.41
CA LYS A 140 -0.59 -14.25 -0.19
C LYS A 140 0.48 -14.55 0.84
N VAL A 141 0.50 -13.82 1.95
CA VAL A 141 1.43 -14.07 3.07
C VAL A 141 1.26 -15.48 3.63
N LYS A 142 0.02 -15.92 3.84
CA LYS A 142 -0.27 -17.27 4.34
C LYS A 142 0.20 -18.35 3.37
N CYS A 143 -0.02 -18.18 2.08
CA CYS A 143 0.48 -19.10 1.06
C CYS A 143 2.00 -19.19 1.06
N ASN A 144 2.70 -18.08 1.10
CA ASN A 144 4.17 -18.04 1.10
C ASN A 144 4.77 -18.67 2.36
N LYS A 145 4.17 -18.46 3.53
CA LYS A 145 4.60 -19.11 4.78
C LYS A 145 4.45 -20.64 4.71
N ASN A 146 3.37 -21.14 4.13
CA ASN A 146 3.13 -22.59 3.99
C ASN A 146 4.14 -23.24 3.03
N LEU A 147 4.53 -22.57 1.95
CA LEU A 147 5.56 -23.04 1.03
C LEU A 147 6.94 -23.14 1.71
N THR A 148 7.26 -22.22 2.61
CA THR A 148 8.53 -22.23 3.35
C THR A 148 8.61 -23.40 4.36
N VAL A 149 7.49 -23.81 4.96
CA VAL A 149 7.42 -24.93 5.92
C VAL A 149 7.55 -26.28 5.22
N ASN A 150 7.09 -26.42 3.98
CA ASN A 150 7.13 -27.66 3.20
C ASN A 150 8.48 -27.93 2.49
N SER A 151 9.43 -27.01 2.62
CA SER A 151 10.78 -27.10 1.99
C SER A 151 11.86 -27.70 2.92
N LYS A 152 11.47 -28.27 4.07
CA LYS A 152 12.36 -28.91 5.04
C LYS A 152 12.34 -30.41 4.90
#